data_f6755e72a2bf89b49484db2802d6d520
#
_entry.id   f6755e72a2bf89b49484db2802d6d520
#
_cell.length_a   1.000
_cell.length_b   1.000
_cell.length_c   1.000
_cell.angle_alpha   90.00
_cell.angle_beta   90.00
_cell.angle_gamma   90.00
#
_symmetry.space_group_name_H-M   'P 1'
#
loop_
_entity.id
_entity.type
_entity.pdbx_description
1 polymer ?
#
loop_
_entity_poly.entity_id
_entity_poly.type
_entity_poly.pdbx_seq_one_letter_code
_entity_poly.pdbx_strand_id
1 'polypeptide(L)'
;MKKIVIIASLIVIGLSGNLMAKTGFEVNVLLPFGFSLGTYTGTDASKYTKADSGFEFGIHVIPGYYFGISNIGLGIGFDIGYQKDVFAFGLKSQSGRYGASFDSFNLGLLPRIDIGFVSLGVGGGFKFPIAGLMYQRDGADGIGQASMYDTKNIYKEFNKPFIPYVKVMLDFILPLNLTAGIYIAYDIPFMESKSYNFKLSSVDLGAQLGVRF
;
A
#
# COMPACT_ATOMS: atom_id res chain seq x y z
N MET A 1 -31.70 13.07 13.54
CA MET A 1 -32.26 12.34 12.39
C MET A 1 -32.34 13.20 11.12
N LYS A 2 -32.94 14.41 11.11
CA LYS A 2 -33.05 15.26 9.88
C LYS A 2 -31.71 15.54 9.16
N LYS A 3 -30.63 15.81 9.91
CA LYS A 3 -29.29 16.06 9.30
C LYS A 3 -28.70 14.84 8.58
N ILE A 4 -28.93 13.63 9.11
CA ILE A 4 -28.46 12.37 8.48
C ILE A 4 -29.23 12.09 7.19
N VAL A 5 -30.54 12.37 7.17
CA VAL A 5 -31.37 12.23 5.95
C VAL A 5 -30.92 13.22 4.88
N ILE A 6 -30.60 14.46 5.22
CA ILE A 6 -30.11 15.48 4.27
C ILE A 6 -28.76 15.07 3.68
N ILE A 7 -27.83 14.58 4.50
CA ILE A 7 -26.51 14.09 4.04
C ILE A 7 -26.69 12.86 3.14
N ALA A 8 -27.52 11.90 3.53
CA ALA A 8 -27.86 10.74 2.71
C ALA A 8 -28.51 11.13 1.38
N SER A 9 -29.44 12.10 1.37
CA SER A 9 -30.08 12.61 0.18
C SER A 9 -29.10 13.35 -0.76
N LEU A 10 -28.18 14.14 -0.21
CA LEU A 10 -27.12 14.81 -0.98
C LEU A 10 -26.16 13.80 -1.60
N ILE A 11 -25.82 12.72 -0.90
CA ILE A 11 -25.01 11.62 -1.42
C ILE A 11 -25.75 10.93 -2.58
N VAL A 12 -27.04 10.60 -2.42
CA VAL A 12 -27.84 9.96 -3.46
C VAL A 12 -28.03 10.86 -4.69
N ILE A 13 -28.25 12.16 -4.52
CA ILE A 13 -28.36 13.11 -5.62
C ILE A 13 -27.00 13.32 -6.32
N GLY A 14 -25.89 13.36 -5.55
CA GLY A 14 -24.54 13.43 -6.11
C GLY A 14 -24.15 12.17 -6.90
N LEU A 15 -24.65 11.00 -6.50
CA LEU A 15 -24.44 9.72 -7.17
C LEU A 15 -25.27 9.55 -8.46
N SER A 16 -26.32 10.36 -8.68
CA SER A 16 -27.14 10.27 -9.89
C SER A 16 -26.60 10.99 -11.12
N GLY A 17 -25.49 11.72 -11.01
CA GLY A 17 -24.82 12.39 -12.14
C GLY A 17 -23.95 11.44 -12.94
N ASN A 18 -24.39 11.06 -14.14
CA ASN A 18 -23.64 10.38 -15.21
C ASN A 18 -22.68 9.26 -14.75
N LEU A 19 -23.25 8.18 -14.22
CA LEU A 19 -22.55 6.94 -13.86
C LEU A 19 -22.15 6.07 -15.08
N MET A 20 -22.08 6.68 -16.28
CA MET A 20 -21.62 5.95 -17.47
C MET A 20 -20.10 5.83 -17.43
N ALA A 21 -19.62 4.62 -17.58
CA ALA A 21 -18.19 4.36 -17.71
C ALA A 21 -17.66 5.06 -18.98
N LYS A 22 -16.59 5.84 -18.82
CA LYS A 22 -15.96 6.54 -19.93
C LYS A 22 -14.95 5.62 -20.62
N THR A 23 -14.85 5.74 -21.94
CA THR A 23 -13.76 5.14 -22.70
C THR A 23 -12.68 6.20 -22.92
N GLY A 24 -11.44 5.89 -22.60
CA GLY A 24 -10.33 6.80 -22.85
C GLY A 24 -9.18 6.67 -21.85
N PHE A 25 -8.27 7.59 -21.99
CA PHE A 25 -7.15 7.75 -21.07
C PHE A 25 -7.60 8.44 -19.78
N GLU A 26 -7.07 7.98 -18.68
CA GLU A 26 -7.41 8.45 -17.37
C GLU A 26 -6.20 8.43 -16.46
N VAL A 27 -6.13 9.36 -15.53
CA VAL A 27 -5.09 9.41 -14.51
C VAL A 27 -5.76 9.44 -13.13
N ASN A 28 -5.40 8.48 -12.27
CA ASN A 28 -5.79 8.51 -10.87
C ASN A 28 -4.59 8.93 -10.02
N VAL A 29 -4.79 9.86 -9.11
CA VAL A 29 -3.83 10.20 -8.07
C VAL A 29 -4.39 9.73 -6.74
N LEU A 30 -3.69 8.82 -6.06
CA LEU A 30 -4.13 8.20 -4.81
C LEU A 30 -3.14 8.51 -3.69
N LEU A 31 -3.66 8.71 -2.50
CA LEU A 31 -2.94 8.86 -1.24
C LEU A 31 -3.30 7.67 -0.34
N PRO A 32 -2.62 6.52 -0.46
CA PRO A 32 -2.81 5.39 0.43
C PRO A 32 -2.20 5.68 1.81
N PHE A 33 -2.88 5.22 2.86
CA PHE A 33 -2.41 5.21 4.23
C PHE A 33 -3.02 4.04 4.98
N GLY A 34 -2.25 3.42 5.86
CA GLY A 34 -2.71 2.21 6.53
C GLY A 34 -1.72 1.65 7.53
N PHE A 35 -1.95 0.39 7.86
CA PHE A 35 -1.10 -0.37 8.76
C PHE A 35 -0.56 -1.60 8.04
N SER A 36 0.72 -1.82 8.22
CA SER A 36 1.43 -3.01 7.79
C SER A 36 1.62 -3.94 8.97
N LEU A 37 1.34 -5.22 8.76
CA LEU A 37 1.68 -6.31 9.67
C LEU A 37 2.92 -7.00 9.12
N GLY A 38 4.08 -6.57 9.61
CA GLY A 38 5.37 -7.09 9.19
C GLY A 38 5.61 -8.51 9.70
N THR A 39 6.17 -9.35 8.85
CA THR A 39 6.63 -10.68 9.21
C THR A 39 8.02 -10.93 8.67
N TYR A 40 8.78 -11.75 9.38
CA TYR A 40 10.11 -12.17 9.00
C TYR A 40 10.10 -13.66 8.76
N THR A 41 10.61 -14.08 7.60
CA THR A 41 10.75 -15.49 7.24
C THR A 41 12.23 -15.84 7.08
N GLY A 42 12.66 -16.93 7.65
CA GLY A 42 14.04 -17.41 7.62
C GLY A 42 14.20 -18.60 8.57
N THR A 43 15.35 -19.24 8.58
CA THR A 43 15.57 -20.52 9.28
C THR A 43 15.21 -20.46 10.76
N ASP A 44 15.40 -19.31 11.41
CA ASP A 44 15.11 -19.13 12.83
C ASP A 44 14.11 -17.99 13.13
N ALA A 45 13.78 -17.15 12.14
CA ALA A 45 12.94 -15.97 12.34
C ALA A 45 11.56 -16.33 12.91
N SER A 46 10.91 -17.36 12.36
CA SER A 46 9.56 -17.78 12.80
C SER A 46 9.52 -18.31 14.25
N LYS A 47 10.64 -18.78 14.78
CA LYS A 47 10.72 -19.26 16.18
C LYS A 47 10.80 -18.12 17.18
N TYR A 48 11.47 -17.03 16.81
CA TYR A 48 11.84 -15.96 17.72
C TYR A 48 11.05 -14.67 17.54
N THR A 49 10.42 -14.48 16.38
CA THR A 49 9.70 -13.24 16.07
C THR A 49 8.18 -13.41 16.11
N LYS A 50 7.48 -12.33 16.46
CA LYS A 50 6.03 -12.17 16.31
C LYS A 50 5.76 -10.97 15.41
N ALA A 51 4.69 -11.03 14.62
CA ALA A 51 4.25 -9.89 13.82
C ALA A 51 3.96 -8.67 14.70
N ASP A 52 4.29 -7.50 14.21
CA ASP A 52 3.94 -6.22 14.81
C ASP A 52 3.46 -5.27 13.70
N SER A 53 2.78 -4.19 14.09
CA SER A 53 2.19 -3.27 13.13
C SER A 53 3.04 -2.04 12.92
N GLY A 54 3.09 -1.54 11.71
CA GLY A 54 3.68 -0.26 11.35
C GLY A 54 2.67 0.62 10.61
N PHE A 55 2.81 1.92 10.69
CA PHE A 55 2.02 2.85 9.90
C PHE A 55 2.72 3.15 8.58
N GLU A 56 1.97 3.06 7.49
CA GLU A 56 2.44 3.31 6.13
C GLU A 56 1.64 4.42 5.46
N PHE A 57 2.27 5.11 4.54
CA PHE A 57 1.62 6.09 3.69
C PHE A 57 2.37 6.22 2.36
N GLY A 58 1.67 6.75 1.36
CA GLY A 58 2.26 6.93 0.04
C GLY A 58 1.52 7.93 -0.83
N ILE A 59 2.03 8.09 -2.03
CA ILE A 59 1.37 8.80 -3.12
C ILE A 59 1.58 7.99 -4.40
N HIS A 60 0.49 7.69 -5.09
CA HIS A 60 0.50 6.91 -6.33
C HIS A 60 -0.17 7.70 -7.46
N VAL A 61 0.41 7.65 -8.63
CA VAL A 61 -0.14 8.15 -9.87
C VAL A 61 -0.37 6.96 -10.79
N ILE A 62 -1.61 6.77 -11.22
CA ILE A 62 -2.02 5.60 -11.99
C ILE A 62 -2.60 6.08 -13.32
N PRO A 63 -1.73 6.38 -14.33
CA PRO A 63 -2.19 6.56 -15.69
C PRO A 63 -2.70 5.23 -16.25
N GLY A 64 -3.80 5.26 -16.97
CA GLY A 64 -4.40 4.06 -17.53
C GLY A 64 -5.32 4.33 -18.71
N TYR A 65 -5.74 3.25 -19.34
CA TYR A 65 -6.73 3.31 -20.41
C TYR A 65 -7.92 2.41 -20.04
N TYR A 66 -9.12 2.94 -20.25
CA TYR A 66 -10.39 2.31 -19.88
C TYR A 66 -11.31 2.19 -21.09
N PHE A 67 -12.04 1.08 -21.13
CA PHE A 67 -13.11 0.80 -22.10
C PHE A 67 -14.43 0.77 -21.34
N GLY A 68 -15.30 1.73 -21.62
CA GLY A 68 -16.62 1.83 -21.00
C GLY A 68 -17.72 1.27 -21.90
N ILE A 69 -18.55 0.41 -21.34
CA ILE A 69 -19.77 -0.10 -22.00
C ILE A 69 -20.91 0.10 -21.00
N SER A 70 -21.80 1.05 -21.27
CA SER A 70 -22.87 1.42 -20.35
C SER A 70 -22.29 1.89 -18.99
N ASN A 71 -22.63 1.20 -17.90
CA ASN A 71 -22.15 1.49 -16.56
C ASN A 71 -20.99 0.60 -16.08
N ILE A 72 -20.42 -0.19 -17.01
CA ILE A 72 -19.25 -1.04 -16.73
C ILE A 72 -18.02 -0.49 -17.48
N GLY A 73 -16.95 -0.28 -16.76
CA GLY A 73 -15.63 0.08 -17.31
C GLY A 73 -14.62 -1.02 -17.03
N LEU A 74 -13.82 -1.35 -18.03
CA LEU A 74 -12.67 -2.24 -17.88
C LEU A 74 -11.42 -1.47 -18.27
N GLY A 75 -10.40 -1.49 -17.44
CA GLY A 75 -9.18 -0.75 -17.71
C GLY A 75 -7.94 -1.41 -17.15
N ILE A 76 -6.82 -0.87 -17.57
CA ILE A 76 -5.52 -1.20 -17.03
C ILE A 76 -4.77 0.08 -16.72
N GLY A 77 -4.27 0.21 -15.51
CA GLY A 77 -3.45 1.33 -15.07
C GLY A 77 -2.02 0.89 -14.74
N PHE A 78 -1.08 1.83 -14.86
CA PHE A 78 0.30 1.69 -14.40
C PHE A 78 0.41 2.33 -13.03
N ASP A 79 0.63 1.54 -11.99
CA ASP A 79 0.82 2.04 -10.62
C ASP A 79 2.26 2.53 -10.46
N ILE A 80 2.42 3.85 -10.43
CA ILE A 80 3.70 4.53 -10.25
C ILE A 80 3.61 5.37 -8.99
N GLY A 81 4.49 5.15 -8.02
CA GLY A 81 4.33 5.88 -6.77
C GLY A 81 5.54 5.87 -5.85
N TYR A 82 5.36 6.60 -4.77
CA TYR A 82 6.22 6.56 -3.60
C TYR A 82 5.44 5.97 -2.45
N GLN A 83 6.06 5.09 -1.68
CA GLN A 83 5.48 4.52 -0.46
C GLN A 83 6.55 4.42 0.63
N LYS A 84 6.14 4.73 1.84
CA LYS A 84 6.89 4.41 3.05
C LYS A 84 6.39 3.07 3.57
N ASP A 85 7.21 2.03 3.38
CA ASP A 85 6.95 0.67 3.85
C ASP A 85 7.50 0.47 5.26
N VAL A 86 6.78 -0.27 6.12
CA VAL A 86 7.21 -0.55 7.48
C VAL A 86 7.06 -2.03 7.82
N PHE A 87 8.18 -2.69 8.05
CA PHE A 87 8.26 -4.08 8.47
C PHE A 87 8.60 -4.14 9.96
N ALA A 88 7.58 -4.15 10.81
CA ALA A 88 7.75 -4.21 12.25
C ALA A 88 7.58 -5.63 12.78
N PHE A 89 8.35 -6.00 13.80
CA PHE A 89 8.23 -7.27 14.51
C PHE A 89 8.65 -7.14 15.97
N GLY A 90 8.10 -8.03 16.82
CA GLY A 90 8.52 -8.19 18.18
C GLY A 90 9.30 -9.49 18.38
N LEU A 91 10.11 -9.58 19.43
CA LEU A 91 10.71 -10.84 19.88
C LEU A 91 9.75 -11.56 20.83
N LYS A 92 9.61 -12.89 20.69
CA LYS A 92 8.73 -13.69 21.57
C LYS A 92 9.22 -13.74 23.02
N SER A 93 10.54 -13.58 23.22
CA SER A 93 11.20 -13.68 24.52
C SER A 93 11.50 -12.35 25.19
N GLN A 94 11.26 -11.22 24.53
CA GLN A 94 11.61 -9.88 25.02
C GLN A 94 10.52 -8.87 24.73
N SER A 95 10.39 -7.85 25.60
CA SER A 95 9.52 -6.71 25.38
C SER A 95 10.21 -5.66 24.51
N GLY A 96 10.61 -6.01 23.30
CA GLY A 96 11.26 -5.11 22.37
C GLY A 96 10.54 -5.07 21.02
N ARG A 97 10.65 -3.95 20.34
CA ARG A 97 10.14 -3.73 18.99
C ARG A 97 11.30 -3.49 18.05
N TYR A 98 11.32 -4.25 16.99
CA TYR A 98 12.32 -4.16 15.93
C TYR A 98 11.61 -3.88 14.62
N GLY A 99 12.30 -3.26 13.68
CA GLY A 99 11.73 -3.08 12.37
C GLY A 99 12.68 -2.47 11.38
N ALA A 100 12.24 -2.55 10.13
CA ALA A 100 12.82 -1.83 9.02
C ALA A 100 11.73 -0.96 8.40
N SER A 101 12.07 0.28 8.06
CA SER A 101 11.22 1.17 7.30
C SER A 101 11.98 1.56 6.03
N PHE A 102 11.31 1.46 4.89
CA PHE A 102 11.89 1.84 3.61
C PHE A 102 11.05 2.91 2.94
N ASP A 103 11.73 3.88 2.38
CA ASP A 103 11.17 4.79 1.40
C ASP A 103 11.37 4.14 0.04
N SER A 104 10.27 3.77 -0.62
CA SER A 104 10.30 2.96 -1.84
C SER A 104 9.67 3.69 -3.02
N PHE A 105 10.21 3.47 -4.20
CA PHE A 105 9.57 3.79 -5.47
C PHE A 105 8.82 2.56 -5.99
N ASN A 106 7.54 2.72 -6.34
CA ASN A 106 6.68 1.64 -6.77
C ASN A 106 6.45 1.66 -8.27
N LEU A 107 6.51 0.49 -8.89
CA LEU A 107 6.10 0.25 -10.27
C LEU A 107 5.23 -0.99 -10.34
N GLY A 108 4.03 -0.85 -10.90
CA GLY A 108 3.09 -1.97 -11.00
C GLY A 108 2.09 -1.84 -12.13
N LEU A 109 1.29 -2.88 -12.29
CA LEU A 109 0.13 -2.93 -13.16
C LEU A 109 -1.11 -3.16 -12.31
N LEU A 110 -2.18 -2.42 -12.63
CA LEU A 110 -3.43 -2.45 -11.90
C LEU A 110 -4.62 -2.54 -12.86
N PRO A 111 -4.97 -3.75 -13.33
CA PRO A 111 -6.27 -4.01 -13.92
C PRO A 111 -7.42 -3.56 -13.00
N ARG A 112 -8.45 -2.91 -13.59
CA ARG A 112 -9.61 -2.39 -12.85
C ARG A 112 -10.90 -2.69 -13.58
N ILE A 113 -11.94 -2.91 -12.79
CA ILE A 113 -13.32 -2.94 -13.25
C ILE A 113 -14.12 -1.88 -12.48
N ASP A 114 -14.80 -1.01 -13.22
CA ASP A 114 -15.70 -0.02 -12.67
C ASP A 114 -17.14 -0.45 -12.92
N ILE A 115 -17.97 -0.45 -11.89
CA ILE A 115 -19.39 -0.78 -11.97
C ILE A 115 -20.16 0.36 -11.30
N GLY A 116 -20.69 1.27 -12.12
CA GLY A 116 -21.32 2.49 -11.63
C GLY A 116 -20.31 3.34 -10.83
N PHE A 117 -20.58 3.53 -9.55
CA PHE A 117 -19.73 4.30 -8.63
C PHE A 117 -18.69 3.46 -7.85
N VAL A 118 -18.63 2.15 -8.11
CA VAL A 118 -17.68 1.24 -7.44
C VAL A 118 -16.60 0.85 -8.43
N SER A 119 -15.35 0.89 -7.99
CA SER A 119 -14.18 0.45 -8.74
C SER A 119 -13.43 -0.63 -7.96
N LEU A 120 -13.22 -1.77 -8.57
CA LEU A 120 -12.42 -2.87 -8.05
C LEU A 120 -11.12 -2.98 -8.86
N GLY A 121 -9.99 -2.92 -8.19
CA GLY A 121 -8.66 -3.10 -8.77
C GLY A 121 -7.96 -4.32 -8.18
N VAL A 122 -7.29 -5.07 -9.05
CA VAL A 122 -6.42 -6.18 -8.62
C VAL A 122 -5.13 -6.07 -9.42
N GLY A 123 -4.00 -6.00 -8.76
CA GLY A 123 -2.74 -5.83 -9.45
C GLY A 123 -1.54 -6.20 -8.61
N GLY A 124 -0.38 -5.77 -9.07
CA GLY A 124 0.87 -5.99 -8.38
C GLY A 124 2.04 -5.40 -9.13
N GLY A 125 3.20 -5.47 -8.52
CA GLY A 125 4.40 -4.85 -9.06
C GLY A 125 5.61 -5.07 -8.15
N PHE A 126 6.47 -4.09 -8.19
CA PHE A 126 7.72 -4.07 -7.44
C PHE A 126 7.88 -2.73 -6.73
N LYS A 127 8.32 -2.79 -5.49
CA LYS A 127 8.78 -1.66 -4.70
C LYS A 127 10.30 -1.68 -4.69
N PHE A 128 10.92 -0.54 -4.98
CA PHE A 128 12.37 -0.36 -5.04
C PHE A 128 12.79 0.56 -3.90
N PRO A 129 13.33 0.04 -2.79
CA PRO A 129 13.80 0.85 -1.69
C PRO A 129 14.92 1.80 -2.11
N ILE A 130 14.75 3.10 -1.83
CA ILE A 130 15.70 4.17 -2.12
C ILE A 130 16.38 4.72 -0.86
N ALA A 131 15.72 4.60 0.28
CA ALA A 131 16.27 4.89 1.60
C ALA A 131 15.66 3.93 2.62
N GLY A 132 16.31 3.76 3.76
CA GLY A 132 15.81 2.87 4.81
C GLY A 132 16.29 3.25 6.20
N LEU A 133 15.52 2.81 7.19
CA LEU A 133 15.82 2.92 8.60
C LEU A 133 15.58 1.56 9.25
N MET A 134 16.61 0.97 9.82
CA MET A 134 16.44 -0.17 10.74
C MET A 134 16.47 0.34 12.18
N TYR A 135 15.52 -0.08 12.98
CA TYR A 135 15.38 0.39 14.36
C TYR A 135 15.13 -0.76 15.32
N GLN A 136 15.65 -0.57 16.52
CA GLN A 136 15.39 -1.41 17.68
C GLN A 136 14.86 -0.50 18.80
N ARG A 137 13.75 -0.85 19.40
CA ARG A 137 13.14 -0.15 20.51
C ARG A 137 12.99 -1.10 21.69
N ASP A 138 13.72 -0.87 22.75
CA ASP A 138 13.69 -1.70 23.97
C ASP A 138 12.64 -1.15 24.94
N GLY A 139 11.61 -1.96 25.26
CA GLY A 139 10.52 -1.57 26.16
C GLY A 139 9.52 -0.59 25.55
N ALA A 140 8.55 -0.14 26.37
CA ALA A 140 7.48 0.77 25.93
C ALA A 140 7.95 2.21 25.69
N ASP A 141 9.00 2.65 26.36
CA ASP A 141 9.49 4.04 26.38
C ASP A 141 10.94 4.20 25.89
N GLY A 142 11.58 3.12 25.46
CA GLY A 142 12.99 3.13 25.07
C GLY A 142 13.24 3.80 23.72
N ILE A 143 14.14 4.78 23.68
CA ILE A 143 14.77 5.25 22.46
C ILE A 143 15.79 4.19 22.07
N GLY A 144 15.42 3.32 21.12
CA GLY A 144 16.33 2.29 20.66
C GLY A 144 17.39 2.80 19.68
N GLN A 145 18.28 1.92 19.31
CA GLN A 145 19.27 2.20 18.28
C GLN A 145 18.58 2.26 16.90
N ALA A 146 18.94 3.24 16.09
CA ALA A 146 18.48 3.37 14.73
C ALA A 146 19.66 3.49 13.78
N SER A 147 19.66 2.72 12.70
CA SER A 147 20.67 2.80 11.63
C SER A 147 20.00 3.23 10.34
N MET A 148 20.49 4.33 9.77
CA MET A 148 20.01 4.81 8.47
C MET A 148 20.76 4.12 7.34
N TYR A 149 20.02 3.76 6.30
CA TYR A 149 20.54 3.15 5.09
C TYR A 149 20.21 4.04 3.90
N ASP A 150 21.24 4.47 3.18
CA ASP A 150 21.08 5.03 1.84
C ASP A 150 20.91 3.91 0.81
N THR A 151 20.59 4.26 -0.42
CA THR A 151 20.40 3.31 -1.52
C THR A 151 21.59 2.35 -1.65
N LYS A 152 22.83 2.86 -1.60
CA LYS A 152 24.05 2.06 -1.74
C LYS A 152 24.17 1.00 -0.63
N ASN A 153 23.87 1.36 0.60
CA ASN A 153 23.95 0.46 1.75
C ASN A 153 22.80 -0.57 1.72
N ILE A 154 21.61 -0.22 1.24
CA ILE A 154 20.53 -1.17 1.00
C ILE A 154 20.98 -2.24 -0.02
N TYR A 155 21.53 -1.84 -1.16
CA TYR A 155 22.02 -2.76 -2.20
C TYR A 155 23.23 -3.59 -1.74
N LYS A 156 23.99 -3.10 -0.78
CA LYS A 156 25.09 -3.86 -0.16
C LYS A 156 24.58 -4.90 0.83
N GLU A 157 23.62 -4.53 1.69
CA GLU A 157 23.09 -5.38 2.77
C GLU A 157 22.10 -6.45 2.25
N PHE A 158 21.26 -6.10 1.30
CA PHE A 158 20.21 -7.00 0.84
C PHE A 158 20.53 -7.65 -0.50
N ASN A 159 20.26 -8.96 -0.59
CA ASN A 159 20.15 -9.65 -1.87
C ASN A 159 18.82 -9.26 -2.52
N LYS A 160 18.82 -9.03 -3.83
CA LYS A 160 17.60 -8.68 -4.58
C LYS A 160 16.84 -7.52 -3.88
N PRO A 161 17.40 -6.30 -3.88
CA PRO A 161 16.87 -5.17 -3.11
C PRO A 161 15.62 -4.56 -3.77
N PHE A 162 14.58 -5.36 -3.95
CA PHE A 162 13.25 -5.00 -4.38
C PHE A 162 12.23 -5.91 -3.72
N ILE A 163 11.02 -5.43 -3.56
CA ILE A 163 9.93 -6.11 -2.85
C ILE A 163 8.79 -6.28 -3.85
N PRO A 164 8.56 -7.52 -4.37
CA PRO A 164 7.37 -7.81 -5.15
C PRO A 164 6.13 -7.68 -4.28
N TYR A 165 5.05 -7.13 -4.83
CA TYR A 165 3.78 -7.04 -4.12
C TYR A 165 2.58 -7.42 -4.99
N VAL A 166 1.50 -7.83 -4.35
CA VAL A 166 0.17 -7.94 -4.92
C VAL A 166 -0.77 -7.05 -4.13
N LYS A 167 -1.76 -6.45 -4.82
CA LYS A 167 -2.69 -5.48 -4.21
C LYS A 167 -4.09 -5.70 -4.74
N VAL A 168 -5.06 -5.63 -3.84
CA VAL A 168 -6.49 -5.55 -4.15
C VAL A 168 -7.01 -4.25 -3.57
N MET A 169 -7.82 -3.52 -4.32
CA MET A 169 -8.41 -2.27 -3.88
C MET A 169 -9.88 -2.18 -4.27
N LEU A 170 -10.65 -1.56 -3.41
CA LEU A 170 -12.05 -1.24 -3.63
C LEU A 170 -12.24 0.26 -3.40
N ASP A 171 -12.59 0.98 -4.46
CA ASP A 171 -12.81 2.43 -4.42
C ASP A 171 -14.26 2.78 -4.69
N PHE A 172 -14.70 3.85 -4.08
CA PHE A 172 -15.95 4.54 -4.39
C PHE A 172 -15.62 5.81 -5.16
N ILE A 173 -16.21 5.91 -6.35
CA ILE A 173 -16.11 7.08 -7.20
C ILE A 173 -17.16 8.08 -6.71
N LEU A 174 -16.70 9.21 -6.18
CA LEU A 174 -17.51 10.26 -5.59
C LEU A 174 -17.72 11.41 -6.60
N PRO A 175 -18.64 12.33 -6.35
CA PRO A 175 -18.76 13.56 -7.13
C PRO A 175 -17.44 14.33 -7.22
N LEU A 176 -17.29 15.16 -8.24
CA LEU A 176 -16.08 15.95 -8.52
C LEU A 176 -14.83 15.09 -8.80
N ASN A 177 -15.02 13.87 -9.31
CA ASN A 177 -13.94 12.94 -9.60
C ASN A 177 -13.10 12.54 -8.37
N LEU A 178 -13.62 12.71 -7.18
CA LEU A 178 -12.96 12.22 -5.96
C LEU A 178 -13.11 10.71 -5.86
N THR A 179 -12.15 10.06 -5.23
CA THR A 179 -12.20 8.65 -4.90
C THR A 179 -11.87 8.45 -3.43
N ALA A 180 -12.57 7.52 -2.81
CA ALA A 180 -12.26 7.05 -1.46
C ALA A 180 -12.40 5.53 -1.42
N GLY A 181 -11.44 4.85 -0.84
CA GLY A 181 -11.44 3.39 -0.88
C GLY A 181 -10.60 2.75 0.20
N ILE A 182 -10.57 1.43 0.12
CA ILE A 182 -9.75 0.57 0.98
C ILE A 182 -8.87 -0.32 0.10
N TYR A 183 -7.75 -0.76 0.65
CA TYR A 183 -6.89 -1.71 -0.03
C TYR A 183 -6.33 -2.74 0.94
N ILE A 184 -5.96 -3.88 0.36
CA ILE A 184 -5.15 -4.92 0.97
C ILE A 184 -3.97 -5.15 0.03
N ALA A 185 -2.75 -5.15 0.56
CA ALA A 185 -1.58 -5.56 -0.19
C ALA A 185 -0.80 -6.63 0.57
N TYR A 186 -0.03 -7.41 -0.17
CA TYR A 186 0.88 -8.40 0.38
C TYR A 186 2.25 -8.24 -0.26
N ASP A 187 3.22 -7.93 0.58
CA ASP A 187 4.62 -7.84 0.21
C ASP A 187 5.26 -9.23 0.27
N ILE A 188 5.63 -9.73 -0.89
CA ILE A 188 6.14 -11.08 -1.05
C ILE A 188 7.57 -11.15 -0.49
N PRO A 189 7.93 -12.17 0.33
CA PRO A 189 9.25 -12.30 0.96
C PRO A 189 10.34 -12.64 -0.05
N PHE A 190 10.87 -11.63 -0.71
CA PHE A 190 11.90 -11.74 -1.75
C PHE A 190 13.21 -11.06 -1.38
N MET A 191 13.13 -9.88 -0.78
CA MET A 191 14.28 -9.12 -0.29
C MET A 191 14.88 -9.80 0.94
N GLU A 192 16.12 -10.24 0.83
CA GLU A 192 16.81 -11.05 1.84
C GLU A 192 18.03 -10.32 2.40
N SER A 193 18.12 -10.20 3.73
CA SER A 193 19.33 -9.68 4.40
C SER A 193 20.47 -10.66 4.29
N LYS A 194 21.64 -10.18 3.87
CA LYS A 194 22.87 -10.98 3.79
C LYS A 194 23.47 -11.26 5.16
N SER A 195 23.32 -10.31 6.08
CA SER A 195 23.90 -10.41 7.42
C SER A 195 23.12 -11.34 8.34
N TYR A 196 21.79 -11.45 8.14
CA TYR A 196 20.90 -12.14 9.09
C TYR A 196 20.05 -13.26 8.48
N ASN A 197 20.18 -13.55 7.18
CA ASN A 197 19.45 -14.61 6.49
C ASN A 197 17.93 -14.59 6.71
N PHE A 198 17.32 -13.41 6.82
CA PHE A 198 15.88 -13.25 6.89
C PHE A 198 15.34 -12.56 5.66
N LYS A 199 14.07 -12.83 5.35
CA LYS A 199 13.30 -12.14 4.30
C LYS A 199 12.20 -11.32 4.94
N LEU A 200 11.97 -10.14 4.37
CA LEU A 200 10.91 -9.23 4.78
C LEU A 200 9.63 -9.57 4.02
N SER A 201 8.52 -9.57 4.71
CA SER A 201 7.18 -9.62 4.13
C SER A 201 6.19 -8.88 5.02
N SER A 202 5.08 -8.44 4.45
CA SER A 202 4.01 -7.79 5.19
C SER A 202 2.65 -8.06 4.58
N VAL A 203 1.62 -7.87 5.39
CA VAL A 203 0.24 -7.69 4.94
C VAL A 203 -0.17 -6.27 5.30
N ASP A 204 -0.51 -5.49 4.29
CA ASP A 204 -0.86 -4.09 4.45
C ASP A 204 -2.37 -3.92 4.30
N LEU A 205 -2.98 -3.20 5.23
CA LEU A 205 -4.40 -2.89 5.27
C LEU A 205 -4.57 -1.39 5.40
N GLY A 206 -5.29 -0.77 4.50
CA GLY A 206 -5.41 0.68 4.55
C GLY A 206 -6.61 1.24 3.82
N ALA A 207 -6.71 2.55 3.94
CA ALA A 207 -7.61 3.38 3.18
C ALA A 207 -6.83 4.22 2.17
N GLN A 208 -7.51 4.71 1.17
CA GLN A 208 -6.94 5.63 0.19
C GLN A 208 -7.95 6.69 -0.20
N LEU A 209 -7.44 7.89 -0.43
CA LEU A 209 -8.18 9.01 -0.97
C LEU A 209 -7.54 9.44 -2.27
N GLY A 210 -8.32 9.94 -3.21
CA GLY A 210 -7.73 10.33 -4.48
C GLY A 210 -8.63 11.18 -5.35
N VAL A 211 -8.08 11.50 -6.51
CA VAL A 211 -8.75 12.25 -7.57
C VAL A 211 -8.52 11.52 -8.89
N ARG A 212 -9.56 11.51 -9.73
CA ARG A 212 -9.59 10.84 -11.04
C ARG A 212 -9.79 11.88 -12.14
N PHE A 213 -8.90 11.90 -13.13
CA PHE A 213 -8.92 12.88 -14.24
C PHE A 213 -9.16 12.21 -15.58
#